data_eaedf42f2f429ca8cc750a96d80fce8c
#
_entry.id   eaedf42f2f429ca8cc750a96d80fce8c
#
_cell.length_a   1.000
_cell.length_b   1.000
_cell.length_c   1.000
_cell.angle_alpha   90.00
_cell.angle_beta   90.00
_cell.angle_gamma   90.00
#
_symmetry.space_group_name_H-M   'P 1'
#
loop_
_entity.id
_entity.type
_entity.pdbx_description
1 polymer ?
#
loop_
_entity_poly.entity_id
_entity_poly.type
_entity_poly.pdbx_seq_one_letter_code
_entity_poly.pdbx_strand_id
1 'polypeptide(L)'
;MKISYNWLKQFLKIDWDSNRTAELLTDLGLEVEGISPFESVKGGLRGIVVGEVLTCVKHPNADKLKLTTVNIGLEAPLQIVCGAPNVEAGQKVPVATIGTTLYTAEGEAWVIKKGKIRGEESHGMICAEDELGLGESHDGIMVLPDSLKVGTPCSEVFEVEVDEVFEIGLTPNRADAMSHFGVARDLKAGFKQRDILKELITPPVTNFNIVNRSLKIDVEVIKSELAPRYCGITISNLIVQPSPDWLKNRLRSIGITPKNNVVDATNYVLHELGQPLHAFDAAKIKGNKIVVKTLPKGTKFTTLDGVQRTLNDDDLMICDTEKPLCIAGVLGGQNSGVTESTSSIFLESA
;
A
#
# COMPACT_ATOMS: atom_id res chain seq x y z
N MET A 1 -15.65 -5.22 -6.15
CA MET A 1 -14.80 -4.98 -4.96
C MET A 1 -13.58 -5.87 -5.03
N LYS A 2 -12.37 -5.36 -4.68
CA LYS A 2 -11.13 -6.16 -4.69
C LYS A 2 -10.82 -6.69 -3.30
N ILE A 3 -10.50 -7.99 -3.22
CA ILE A 3 -10.15 -8.71 -1.98
C ILE A 3 -8.83 -9.46 -2.19
N SER A 4 -7.83 -9.11 -1.40
CA SER A 4 -6.54 -9.77 -1.35
C SER A 4 -6.68 -11.13 -0.67
N TYR A 5 -6.22 -12.21 -1.32
CA TYR A 5 -6.30 -13.56 -0.78
C TYR A 5 -5.39 -13.75 0.44
N ASN A 6 -4.20 -13.16 0.41
CA ASN A 6 -3.29 -13.19 1.56
C ASN A 6 -3.84 -12.41 2.76
N TRP A 7 -4.53 -11.29 2.52
CA TRP A 7 -5.18 -10.55 3.60
C TRP A 7 -6.37 -11.32 4.16
N LEU A 8 -7.19 -11.93 3.30
CA LEU A 8 -8.32 -12.78 3.69
C LEU A 8 -7.88 -13.93 4.60
N LYS A 9 -6.74 -14.58 4.30
CA LYS A 9 -6.17 -15.67 5.11
C LYS A 9 -5.80 -15.26 6.54
N GLN A 10 -5.68 -13.98 6.84
CA GLN A 10 -5.44 -13.49 8.21
C GLN A 10 -6.66 -13.68 9.12
N PHE A 11 -7.87 -13.65 8.55
CA PHE A 11 -9.12 -13.83 9.29
C PHE A 11 -9.61 -15.27 9.31
N LEU A 12 -9.21 -16.05 8.34
CA LEU A 12 -9.68 -17.43 8.21
C LEU A 12 -8.56 -18.31 7.65
N LYS A 13 -8.14 -19.31 8.41
CA LYS A 13 -7.08 -20.23 7.97
C LYS A 13 -7.59 -21.08 6.80
N ILE A 14 -7.28 -20.65 5.58
CA ILE A 14 -7.73 -21.29 4.33
C ILE A 14 -6.57 -22.08 3.75
N ASP A 15 -6.78 -23.39 3.57
CA ASP A 15 -5.78 -24.32 3.01
C ASP A 15 -6.06 -24.63 1.52
N TRP A 16 -7.12 -24.05 0.97
CA TRP A 16 -7.47 -24.17 -0.44
C TRP A 16 -6.66 -23.20 -1.31
N ASP A 17 -6.62 -23.44 -2.61
CA ASP A 17 -6.15 -22.46 -3.57
C ASP A 17 -7.20 -21.34 -3.80
N SER A 18 -6.81 -20.31 -4.53
CA SER A 18 -7.65 -19.17 -4.85
C SER A 18 -8.85 -19.56 -5.72
N ASN A 19 -8.67 -20.46 -6.70
CA ASN A 19 -9.74 -20.87 -7.62
C ASN A 19 -10.87 -21.58 -6.86
N ARG A 20 -10.52 -22.56 -6.06
CA ARG A 20 -11.49 -23.28 -5.23
C ARG A 20 -12.19 -22.38 -4.21
N THR A 21 -11.46 -21.39 -3.68
CA THR A 21 -12.03 -20.41 -2.76
C THR A 21 -13.00 -19.47 -3.49
N ALA A 22 -12.68 -19.06 -4.72
CA ALA A 22 -13.55 -18.25 -5.57
C ALA A 22 -14.85 -18.95 -5.93
N GLU A 23 -14.78 -20.26 -6.25
CA GLU A 23 -15.98 -21.09 -6.48
C GLU A 23 -16.92 -21.07 -5.26
N LEU A 24 -16.36 -21.27 -4.05
CA LEU A 24 -17.16 -21.22 -2.83
C LEU A 24 -17.76 -19.84 -2.57
N LEU A 25 -17.02 -18.75 -2.82
CA LEU A 25 -17.53 -17.37 -2.69
C LEU A 25 -18.73 -17.16 -3.62
N THR A 26 -18.61 -17.58 -4.87
CA THR A 26 -19.68 -17.47 -5.87
C THR A 26 -20.91 -18.28 -5.46
N ASP A 27 -20.72 -19.51 -4.98
CA ASP A 27 -21.80 -20.34 -4.43
C ASP A 27 -22.54 -19.68 -3.26
N LEU A 28 -21.84 -18.84 -2.49
CA LEU A 28 -22.41 -18.09 -1.37
C LEU A 28 -23.08 -16.76 -1.79
N GLY A 29 -23.08 -16.44 -3.09
CA GLY A 29 -23.63 -15.20 -3.62
C GLY A 29 -22.68 -14.01 -3.58
N LEU A 30 -21.39 -14.24 -3.37
CA LEU A 30 -20.30 -13.28 -3.56
C LEU A 30 -19.61 -13.61 -4.88
N GLU A 31 -20.21 -13.21 -6.00
CA GLU A 31 -19.76 -13.54 -7.34
C GLU A 31 -18.32 -13.07 -7.59
N VAL A 32 -17.41 -14.02 -7.80
CA VAL A 32 -16.02 -13.70 -8.19
C VAL A 32 -15.97 -13.55 -9.70
N GLU A 33 -15.86 -12.32 -10.17
CA GLU A 33 -15.80 -11.93 -11.58
C GLU A 33 -14.43 -12.20 -12.20
N GLY A 34 -13.38 -12.24 -11.37
CA GLY A 34 -12.02 -12.53 -11.80
C GLY A 34 -11.03 -12.70 -10.66
N ILE A 35 -9.88 -13.31 -11.00
CA ILE A 35 -8.72 -13.43 -10.13
C ILE A 35 -7.53 -12.85 -10.86
N SER A 36 -6.84 -11.90 -10.24
CA SER A 36 -5.66 -11.26 -10.83
C SER A 36 -4.44 -11.44 -9.91
N PRO A 37 -3.26 -11.72 -10.48
CA PRO A 37 -2.04 -11.75 -9.68
C PRO A 37 -1.64 -10.34 -9.24
N PHE A 38 -1.08 -10.25 -8.04
CA PHE A 38 -0.43 -9.06 -7.51
C PHE A 38 1.01 -9.40 -7.12
N GLU A 39 1.94 -8.53 -7.48
CA GLU A 39 3.34 -8.57 -7.06
C GLU A 39 3.69 -7.18 -6.52
N SER A 40 4.28 -7.11 -5.31
CA SER A 40 4.65 -5.83 -4.69
C SER A 40 5.71 -5.08 -5.51
N VAL A 41 6.51 -5.84 -6.26
CA VAL A 41 7.44 -5.34 -7.28
C VAL A 41 7.13 -6.07 -8.58
N LYS A 42 6.83 -5.31 -9.63
CA LYS A 42 6.44 -5.87 -10.93
C LYS A 42 7.53 -6.79 -11.50
N GLY A 43 7.16 -8.00 -11.90
CA GLY A 43 8.11 -9.03 -12.33
C GLY A 43 8.74 -9.83 -11.19
N GLY A 44 8.42 -9.50 -9.93
CA GLY A 44 8.85 -10.27 -8.76
C GLY A 44 10.35 -10.35 -8.55
N LEU A 45 11.14 -9.47 -9.16
CA LEU A 45 12.60 -9.51 -9.21
C LEU A 45 13.17 -10.87 -9.70
N ARG A 46 12.41 -11.60 -10.51
CA ARG A 46 12.86 -12.89 -11.08
C ARG A 46 14.06 -12.71 -12.00
N GLY A 47 15.10 -13.51 -11.77
CA GLY A 47 16.37 -13.45 -12.54
C GLY A 47 17.32 -12.35 -12.09
N ILE A 48 17.01 -11.65 -10.99
CA ILE A 48 17.88 -10.66 -10.36
C ILE A 48 18.49 -11.28 -9.10
N VAL A 49 19.82 -11.24 -9.01
CA VAL A 49 20.58 -11.86 -7.92
C VAL A 49 21.59 -10.89 -7.32
N VAL A 50 21.99 -11.15 -6.09
CA VAL A 50 23.09 -10.43 -5.43
C VAL A 50 24.39 -10.79 -6.11
N GLY A 51 25.07 -9.82 -6.68
CA GLY A 51 26.43 -9.96 -7.24
C GLY A 51 27.45 -9.21 -6.42
N GLU A 52 28.73 -9.59 -6.54
CA GLU A 52 29.88 -8.89 -6.00
C GLU A 52 30.79 -8.42 -7.13
N VAL A 53 31.07 -7.13 -7.19
CA VAL A 53 31.96 -6.54 -8.18
C VAL A 53 33.42 -6.87 -7.81
N LEU A 54 34.01 -7.83 -8.51
CA LEU A 54 35.39 -8.25 -8.26
C LEU A 54 36.40 -7.25 -8.79
N THR A 55 36.17 -6.71 -9.99
CA THR A 55 37.02 -5.71 -10.62
C THR A 55 36.17 -4.61 -11.26
N CYS A 56 36.70 -3.39 -11.29
CA CYS A 56 36.09 -2.26 -11.92
C CYS A 56 37.18 -1.40 -12.57
N VAL A 57 37.24 -1.42 -13.89
CA VAL A 57 38.25 -0.67 -14.65
C VAL A 57 37.60 0.24 -15.68
N LYS A 58 38.33 1.28 -16.11
CA LYS A 58 37.85 2.20 -17.16
C LYS A 58 37.63 1.44 -18.47
N HIS A 59 36.54 1.70 -19.16
CA HIS A 59 36.27 1.09 -20.46
C HIS A 59 37.28 1.56 -21.51
N PRO A 60 37.88 0.66 -22.34
CA PRO A 60 38.93 1.05 -23.27
C PRO A 60 38.50 2.06 -24.34
N ASN A 61 37.25 2.04 -24.75
CA ASN A 61 36.73 2.83 -25.85
C ASN A 61 35.61 3.83 -25.44
N ALA A 62 35.44 4.13 -24.14
CA ALA A 62 34.39 5.05 -23.67
C ALA A 62 34.72 5.64 -22.30
N ASP A 63 34.81 6.98 -22.22
CA ASP A 63 35.23 7.69 -21.00
C ASP A 63 34.24 7.62 -19.83
N LYS A 64 32.96 7.46 -20.11
CA LYS A 64 31.90 7.40 -19.10
C LYS A 64 31.50 5.98 -18.69
N LEU A 65 32.08 4.96 -19.30
CA LEU A 65 31.77 3.56 -19.02
C LEU A 65 32.88 2.90 -18.22
N LYS A 66 32.50 1.91 -17.44
CA LYS A 66 33.38 1.02 -16.70
C LYS A 66 33.17 -0.42 -17.13
N LEU A 67 34.22 -1.19 -17.18
CA LEU A 67 34.18 -2.62 -17.42
C LEU A 67 34.32 -3.31 -16.07
N THR A 68 33.34 -4.09 -15.70
CA THR A 68 33.29 -4.79 -14.41
C THR A 68 33.32 -6.30 -14.60
N THR A 69 33.93 -7.00 -13.65
CA THR A 69 33.80 -8.44 -13.50
C THR A 69 32.99 -8.70 -12.24
N VAL A 70 31.85 -9.39 -12.36
CA VAL A 70 30.91 -9.57 -11.27
C VAL A 70 30.69 -11.04 -10.97
N ASN A 71 30.93 -11.44 -9.73
CA ASN A 71 30.60 -12.76 -9.21
C ASN A 71 29.12 -12.80 -8.81
N ILE A 72 28.34 -13.71 -9.39
CA ILE A 72 26.93 -13.94 -9.06
C ILE A 72 26.67 -15.34 -8.49
N GLY A 73 27.74 -16.03 -8.04
CA GLY A 73 27.68 -17.40 -7.50
C GLY A 73 27.75 -18.51 -8.55
N LEU A 74 28.08 -18.18 -9.79
CA LEU A 74 28.35 -19.15 -10.86
C LEU A 74 29.85 -19.54 -10.90
N GLU A 75 30.19 -20.59 -11.63
CA GLU A 75 31.59 -21.05 -11.81
C GLU A 75 32.49 -19.96 -12.38
N ALA A 76 31.98 -19.14 -13.31
CA ALA A 76 32.72 -18.04 -13.90
C ALA A 76 32.00 -16.70 -13.63
N PRO A 77 32.75 -15.65 -13.26
CA PRO A 77 32.19 -14.33 -13.08
C PRO A 77 31.74 -13.74 -14.43
N LEU A 78 30.76 -12.84 -14.38
CA LEU A 78 30.21 -12.18 -15.55
C LEU A 78 30.95 -10.87 -15.84
N GLN A 79 31.29 -10.64 -17.13
CA GLN A 79 31.69 -9.32 -17.59
C GLN A 79 30.43 -8.46 -17.82
N ILE A 80 30.39 -7.28 -17.22
CA ILE A 80 29.27 -6.33 -17.37
C ILE A 80 29.84 -4.94 -17.63
N VAL A 81 29.33 -4.27 -18.65
CA VAL A 81 29.63 -2.85 -18.93
C VAL A 81 28.63 -2.01 -18.14
N CYS A 82 29.15 -1.13 -17.28
CA CYS A 82 28.33 -0.26 -16.42
C CYS A 82 28.61 1.22 -16.69
N GLY A 83 27.55 2.02 -16.80
CA GLY A 83 27.64 3.46 -16.99
C GLY A 83 27.47 4.29 -15.71
N ALA A 84 27.15 3.64 -14.60
CA ALA A 84 26.92 4.33 -13.35
C ALA A 84 28.23 4.90 -12.74
N PRO A 85 28.20 6.14 -12.24
CA PRO A 85 29.39 6.79 -11.68
C PRO A 85 29.87 6.13 -10.38
N ASN A 86 28.95 5.56 -9.60
CA ASN A 86 29.18 5.02 -8.26
C ASN A 86 29.58 3.54 -8.21
N VAL A 87 29.73 2.84 -9.37
CA VAL A 87 30.17 1.45 -9.36
C VAL A 87 31.65 1.34 -9.02
N GLU A 88 31.99 0.46 -8.04
CA GLU A 88 33.35 0.23 -7.55
C GLU A 88 33.60 -1.25 -7.23
N ALA A 89 34.86 -1.69 -7.24
CA ALA A 89 35.23 -3.03 -6.82
C ALA A 89 34.96 -3.25 -5.33
N GLY A 90 34.50 -4.44 -4.95
CA GLY A 90 34.16 -4.85 -3.59
C GLY A 90 32.70 -4.62 -3.25
N GLN A 91 31.94 -3.86 -4.04
CA GLN A 91 30.52 -3.62 -3.77
C GLN A 91 29.66 -4.84 -4.05
N LYS A 92 28.62 -5.02 -3.21
CA LYS A 92 27.50 -5.92 -3.51
C LYS A 92 26.39 -5.14 -4.22
N VAL A 93 25.86 -5.72 -5.29
CA VAL A 93 24.95 -5.04 -6.22
C VAL A 93 23.88 -6.00 -6.73
N PRO A 94 22.66 -5.53 -7.07
CA PRO A 94 21.68 -6.34 -7.76
C PRO A 94 22.08 -6.48 -9.24
N VAL A 95 22.09 -7.71 -9.73
CA VAL A 95 22.48 -8.07 -11.10
C VAL A 95 21.32 -8.74 -11.80
N ALA A 96 20.81 -8.12 -12.85
CA ALA A 96 19.88 -8.73 -13.79
C ALA A 96 20.65 -9.60 -14.78
N THR A 97 20.36 -10.91 -14.76
CA THR A 97 20.98 -11.90 -15.65
C THR A 97 20.36 -11.87 -17.05
N ILE A 98 21.01 -12.47 -18.04
CA ILE A 98 20.45 -12.57 -19.39
C ILE A 98 19.13 -13.35 -19.33
N GLY A 99 18.08 -12.82 -20.00
CA GLY A 99 16.72 -13.35 -19.98
C GLY A 99 15.81 -12.74 -18.93
N THR A 100 16.37 -11.98 -17.96
CA THR A 100 15.56 -11.24 -16.99
C THR A 100 14.70 -10.19 -17.68
N THR A 101 13.44 -10.11 -17.29
CA THR A 101 12.53 -9.03 -17.71
C THR A 101 12.49 -7.95 -16.63
N LEU A 102 12.82 -6.73 -17.00
CA LEU A 102 12.65 -5.52 -16.20
C LEU A 102 11.47 -4.69 -16.73
N TYR A 103 11.04 -3.72 -15.95
CA TYR A 103 9.87 -2.90 -16.29
C TYR A 103 10.20 -1.43 -16.11
N THR A 104 9.80 -0.58 -17.06
CA THR A 104 9.89 0.89 -16.92
C THR A 104 8.87 1.40 -15.89
N ALA A 105 8.98 2.66 -15.50
CA ALA A 105 8.01 3.33 -14.62
C ALA A 105 6.59 3.29 -15.19
N GLU A 106 6.45 3.34 -16.53
CA GLU A 106 5.19 3.23 -17.27
C GLU A 106 4.69 1.78 -17.35
N GLY A 107 5.52 0.82 -16.92
CA GLY A 107 5.21 -0.60 -16.88
C GLY A 107 5.47 -1.35 -18.19
N GLU A 108 6.23 -0.77 -19.13
CA GLU A 108 6.69 -1.48 -20.33
C GLU A 108 7.77 -2.50 -19.98
N ALA A 109 7.64 -3.70 -20.54
CA ALA A 109 8.58 -4.79 -20.29
C ALA A 109 9.76 -4.73 -21.28
N TRP A 110 10.98 -4.92 -20.77
CA TRP A 110 12.17 -5.10 -21.60
C TRP A 110 13.06 -6.22 -21.06
N VAL A 111 13.68 -6.98 -21.95
CA VAL A 111 14.42 -8.19 -21.60
C VAL A 111 15.92 -7.92 -21.70
N ILE A 112 16.67 -8.29 -20.63
CA ILE A 112 18.12 -8.23 -20.61
C ILE A 112 18.68 -9.24 -21.61
N LYS A 113 19.46 -8.75 -22.56
CA LYS A 113 20.13 -9.58 -23.58
C LYS A 113 21.64 -9.45 -23.49
N LYS A 114 22.36 -10.47 -23.93
CA LYS A 114 23.80 -10.33 -24.18
C LYS A 114 24.00 -9.17 -25.17
N GLY A 115 24.79 -8.19 -24.77
CA GLY A 115 25.06 -7.00 -25.56
C GLY A 115 26.53 -6.82 -25.88
N LYS A 116 26.85 -6.01 -26.91
CA LYS A 116 28.18 -5.50 -27.16
C LYS A 116 28.19 -3.99 -27.12
N ILE A 117 28.83 -3.42 -26.11
CA ILE A 117 28.81 -1.98 -25.83
C ILE A 117 30.18 -1.40 -26.12
N ARG A 118 30.30 -0.56 -27.14
CA ARG A 118 31.56 0.07 -27.56
C ARG A 118 32.72 -0.92 -27.79
N GLY A 119 32.39 -2.14 -28.21
CA GLY A 119 33.41 -3.19 -28.50
C GLY A 119 33.52 -4.26 -27.42
N GLU A 120 33.10 -4.02 -26.20
CA GLU A 120 33.14 -4.96 -25.08
C GLU A 120 31.80 -5.69 -24.88
N GLU A 121 31.85 -6.99 -24.53
CA GLU A 121 30.68 -7.81 -24.26
C GLU A 121 30.11 -7.49 -22.87
N SER A 122 28.77 -7.44 -22.75
CA SER A 122 28.06 -7.35 -21.48
C SER A 122 27.10 -8.52 -21.33
N HIS A 123 27.25 -9.29 -20.24
CA HIS A 123 26.51 -10.51 -19.97
C HIS A 123 25.44 -10.34 -18.88
N GLY A 124 24.89 -9.13 -18.73
CA GLY A 124 23.89 -8.76 -17.75
C GLY A 124 23.88 -7.27 -17.52
N MET A 125 23.17 -6.84 -16.48
CA MET A 125 23.10 -5.44 -16.08
C MET A 125 23.16 -5.32 -14.55
N ILE A 126 23.97 -4.40 -14.05
CA ILE A 126 23.93 -3.96 -12.65
C ILE A 126 22.85 -2.89 -12.57
N CYS A 127 21.86 -3.06 -11.68
CA CYS A 127 20.64 -2.27 -11.70
C CYS A 127 20.66 -1.10 -10.73
N ALA A 128 19.98 -0.03 -11.10
CA ALA A 128 19.59 1.06 -10.23
C ALA A 128 18.29 0.73 -9.46
N GLU A 129 17.93 1.54 -8.49
CA GLU A 129 16.76 1.35 -7.64
C GLU A 129 15.44 1.44 -8.43
N ASP A 130 15.32 2.42 -9.30
CA ASP A 130 14.16 2.64 -10.17
C ASP A 130 13.98 1.55 -11.24
N GLU A 131 15.09 1.02 -11.78
CA GLU A 131 15.08 -0.10 -12.73
C GLU A 131 14.56 -1.40 -12.13
N LEU A 132 14.67 -1.53 -10.80
CA LEU A 132 14.11 -2.63 -10.02
C LEU A 132 12.67 -2.40 -9.56
N GLY A 133 12.16 -1.17 -9.68
CA GLY A 133 10.87 -0.77 -9.11
C GLY A 133 10.86 -0.72 -7.59
N LEU A 134 12.04 -0.53 -6.95
CA LEU A 134 12.22 -0.47 -5.50
C LEU A 134 12.25 0.97 -4.97
N GLY A 135 12.42 1.96 -5.84
CA GLY A 135 12.45 3.38 -5.51
C GLY A 135 12.43 4.27 -6.75
N GLU A 136 12.80 5.53 -6.59
CA GLU A 136 12.74 6.54 -7.66
C GLU A 136 14.15 7.02 -8.11
N SER A 137 15.22 6.61 -7.39
CA SER A 137 16.56 7.09 -7.67
C SER A 137 17.18 6.42 -8.90
N HIS A 138 17.68 7.24 -9.82
CA HIS A 138 18.47 6.85 -11.00
C HIS A 138 19.89 7.43 -10.99
N ASP A 139 20.35 7.92 -9.83
CA ASP A 139 21.66 8.60 -9.72
C ASP A 139 22.87 7.66 -9.85
N GLY A 140 22.61 6.35 -9.85
CA GLY A 140 23.63 5.30 -9.98
C GLY A 140 23.06 3.92 -9.70
N ILE A 141 23.94 2.93 -9.63
CA ILE A 141 23.52 1.57 -9.25
C ILE A 141 23.13 1.52 -7.78
N MET A 142 22.22 0.60 -7.45
CA MET A 142 21.91 0.26 -6.08
C MET A 142 23.07 -0.51 -5.44
N VAL A 143 23.53 -0.06 -4.26
CA VAL A 143 24.55 -0.73 -3.47
C VAL A 143 23.90 -1.48 -2.32
N LEU A 144 24.16 -2.77 -2.22
CA LEU A 144 23.59 -3.66 -1.23
C LEU A 144 24.50 -3.80 0.00
N PRO A 145 23.97 -4.20 1.18
CA PRO A 145 24.77 -4.49 2.36
C PRO A 145 25.80 -5.62 2.11
N ASP A 146 27.00 -5.44 2.62
CA ASP A 146 28.11 -6.42 2.46
C ASP A 146 27.79 -7.79 3.08
N SER A 147 26.89 -7.84 4.05
CA SER A 147 26.46 -9.08 4.73
C SER A 147 25.68 -10.04 3.85
N LEU A 148 25.14 -9.58 2.71
CA LEU A 148 24.36 -10.42 1.83
C LEU A 148 25.23 -11.46 1.11
N LYS A 149 24.69 -12.66 0.94
CA LYS A 149 25.38 -13.74 0.25
C LYS A 149 25.26 -13.57 -1.26
N VAL A 150 26.37 -13.68 -1.98
CA VAL A 150 26.39 -13.68 -3.45
C VAL A 150 25.54 -14.84 -4.00
N GLY A 151 24.79 -14.56 -5.05
CA GLY A 151 23.87 -15.51 -5.69
C GLY A 151 22.48 -15.59 -5.03
N THR A 152 22.25 -14.91 -3.89
CA THR A 152 20.91 -14.85 -3.29
C THR A 152 19.95 -14.14 -4.24
N PRO A 153 18.75 -14.70 -4.51
CA PRO A 153 17.73 -14.00 -5.27
C PRO A 153 17.32 -12.66 -4.62
N CYS A 154 17.27 -11.59 -5.38
CA CYS A 154 16.87 -10.28 -4.83
C CYS A 154 15.41 -10.26 -4.35
N SER A 155 14.56 -11.14 -4.87
CA SER A 155 13.21 -11.35 -4.35
C SER A 155 13.15 -11.76 -2.87
N GLU A 156 14.16 -12.51 -2.40
CA GLU A 156 14.30 -12.88 -0.98
C GLU A 156 14.86 -11.74 -0.15
N VAL A 157 15.81 -10.96 -0.72
CA VAL A 157 16.43 -9.81 -0.03
C VAL A 157 15.42 -8.70 0.24
N PHE A 158 14.53 -8.44 -0.73
CA PHE A 158 13.55 -7.36 -0.68
C PHE A 158 12.15 -7.84 -0.29
N GLU A 159 12.03 -9.09 0.19
CA GLU A 159 10.76 -9.66 0.67
C GLU A 159 9.58 -9.39 -0.27
N VAL A 160 9.79 -9.69 -1.56
CA VAL A 160 8.76 -9.42 -2.59
C VAL A 160 7.50 -10.21 -2.26
N GLU A 161 6.42 -9.49 -2.01
CA GLU A 161 5.12 -10.09 -1.77
C GLU A 161 4.43 -10.47 -3.08
N VAL A 162 3.87 -11.68 -3.12
CA VAL A 162 3.02 -12.19 -4.21
C VAL A 162 1.67 -12.54 -3.64
N ASP A 163 0.61 -12.15 -4.32
CA ASP A 163 -0.78 -12.37 -3.90
C ASP A 163 -1.67 -12.68 -5.10
N GLU A 164 -2.87 -13.15 -4.82
CA GLU A 164 -3.97 -13.28 -5.76
C GLU A 164 -5.15 -12.44 -5.25
N VAL A 165 -5.73 -11.64 -6.14
CA VAL A 165 -6.76 -10.68 -5.79
C VAL A 165 -8.06 -11.05 -6.47
N PHE A 166 -9.09 -11.31 -5.69
CA PHE A 166 -10.44 -11.54 -6.17
C PHE A 166 -11.10 -10.20 -6.53
N GLU A 167 -11.74 -10.14 -7.69
CA GLU A 167 -12.70 -9.11 -8.01
C GLU A 167 -14.10 -9.65 -7.75
N ILE A 168 -14.81 -9.08 -6.76
CA ILE A 168 -16.10 -9.57 -6.31
C ILE A 168 -17.18 -8.55 -6.66
N GLY A 169 -18.18 -8.99 -7.43
CA GLY A 169 -19.43 -8.27 -7.65
C GLY A 169 -20.35 -8.41 -6.43
N LEU A 170 -20.60 -7.30 -5.73
CA LEU A 170 -21.53 -7.30 -4.61
C LEU A 170 -22.85 -6.67 -5.00
N THR A 171 -23.95 -7.33 -4.63
CA THR A 171 -25.28 -6.73 -4.71
C THR A 171 -25.45 -5.64 -3.64
N PRO A 172 -26.27 -4.59 -3.86
CA PRO A 172 -26.40 -3.44 -2.95
C PRO A 172 -26.85 -3.80 -1.53
N ASN A 173 -27.50 -4.94 -1.33
CA ASN A 173 -27.96 -5.43 -0.02
C ASN A 173 -26.88 -6.17 0.78
N ARG A 174 -25.64 -6.30 0.25
CA ARG A 174 -24.54 -7.05 0.89
C ARG A 174 -23.46 -6.10 1.45
N ALA A 175 -23.86 -4.98 2.05
CA ALA A 175 -22.94 -4.08 2.73
C ALA A 175 -22.12 -4.77 3.85
N ASP A 176 -22.68 -5.82 4.45
CA ASP A 176 -22.01 -6.66 5.44
C ASP A 176 -20.76 -7.39 4.92
N ALA A 177 -20.68 -7.63 3.61
CA ALA A 177 -19.58 -8.26 2.93
C ALA A 177 -18.58 -7.26 2.30
N MET A 178 -18.77 -5.96 2.47
CA MET A 178 -17.88 -4.92 1.89
C MET A 178 -16.57 -4.76 2.66
N SER A 179 -15.91 -5.86 3.00
CA SER A 179 -14.60 -5.87 3.65
C SER A 179 -13.99 -7.27 3.62
N HIS A 180 -12.68 -7.39 3.88
CA HIS A 180 -12.01 -8.68 4.01
C HIS A 180 -12.63 -9.52 5.14
N PHE A 181 -12.92 -8.89 6.28
CA PHE A 181 -13.55 -9.56 7.41
C PHE A 181 -14.98 -10.01 7.09
N GLY A 182 -15.76 -9.20 6.35
CA GLY A 182 -17.10 -9.55 5.89
C GLY A 182 -17.09 -10.79 5.00
N VAL A 183 -16.19 -10.82 4.01
CA VAL A 183 -15.99 -11.98 3.12
C VAL A 183 -15.54 -13.21 3.91
N ALA A 184 -14.65 -13.06 4.89
CA ALA A 184 -14.20 -14.16 5.74
C ALA A 184 -15.35 -14.79 6.55
N ARG A 185 -16.32 -14.00 7.02
CA ARG A 185 -17.50 -14.49 7.72
C ARG A 185 -18.36 -15.40 6.81
N ASP A 186 -18.56 -14.98 5.57
CA ASP A 186 -19.33 -15.77 4.60
C ASP A 186 -18.59 -17.06 4.25
N LEU A 187 -17.30 -16.99 3.99
CA LEU A 187 -16.47 -18.18 3.77
C LEU A 187 -16.54 -19.16 4.95
N LYS A 188 -16.47 -18.65 6.20
CA LYS A 188 -16.63 -19.50 7.39
C LYS A 188 -17.98 -20.24 7.37
N ALA A 189 -19.06 -19.56 7.01
CA ALA A 189 -20.39 -20.19 6.91
C ALA A 189 -20.42 -21.24 5.81
N GLY A 190 -19.82 -20.98 4.64
CA GLY A 190 -19.71 -21.91 3.54
C GLY A 190 -18.86 -23.15 3.87
N PHE A 191 -17.74 -22.98 4.57
CA PHE A 191 -16.94 -24.08 5.08
C PHE A 191 -17.73 -24.94 6.06
N LYS A 192 -18.46 -24.31 6.99
CA LYS A 192 -19.30 -25.02 7.96
C LYS A 192 -20.38 -25.88 7.30
N GLN A 193 -21.00 -25.40 6.23
CA GLN A 193 -21.97 -26.17 5.45
C GLN A 193 -21.38 -27.42 4.78
N ARG A 194 -20.06 -27.44 4.60
CA ARG A 194 -19.30 -28.55 4.01
C ARG A 194 -18.59 -29.40 5.08
N ASP A 195 -19.03 -29.31 6.33
CA ASP A 195 -18.44 -29.96 7.50
C ASP A 195 -16.96 -29.67 7.74
N ILE A 196 -16.46 -28.49 7.23
CA ILE A 196 -15.12 -28.02 7.45
C ILE A 196 -15.16 -26.93 8.54
N LEU A 197 -14.65 -27.26 9.71
CA LEU A 197 -14.59 -26.30 10.82
C LEU A 197 -13.39 -25.38 10.66
N LYS A 198 -13.65 -24.08 10.54
CA LYS A 198 -12.65 -23.01 10.52
C LYS A 198 -12.98 -21.98 11.59
N GLU A 199 -11.96 -21.53 12.31
CA GLU A 199 -12.09 -20.46 13.28
C GLU A 199 -11.94 -19.10 12.58
N LEU A 200 -12.83 -18.16 12.89
CA LEU A 200 -12.72 -16.77 12.44
C LEU A 200 -11.87 -15.99 13.44
N ILE A 201 -10.73 -15.51 12.97
CA ILE A 201 -9.80 -14.70 13.74
C ILE A 201 -10.27 -13.26 13.67
N THR A 202 -10.61 -12.67 14.82
CA THR A 202 -10.97 -11.25 14.91
C THR A 202 -9.75 -10.42 15.29
N PRO A 203 -9.57 -9.20 14.73
CA PRO A 203 -8.50 -8.33 15.14
C PRO A 203 -8.54 -8.07 16.65
N PRO A 204 -7.42 -8.21 17.38
CA PRO A 204 -7.40 -8.04 18.83
C PRO A 204 -7.57 -6.56 19.20
N VAL A 205 -8.45 -6.28 20.15
CA VAL A 205 -8.66 -4.92 20.72
C VAL A 205 -8.14 -4.79 22.15
N THR A 206 -7.52 -5.82 22.69
CA THR A 206 -7.07 -5.89 24.10
C THR A 206 -5.96 -4.89 24.44
N ASN A 207 -5.20 -4.47 23.45
CA ASN A 207 -4.09 -3.51 23.62
C ASN A 207 -4.54 -2.04 23.53
N PHE A 208 -5.84 -1.80 23.28
CA PHE A 208 -6.35 -0.43 23.27
C PHE A 208 -6.42 0.14 24.68
N ASN A 209 -5.70 1.22 24.92
CA ASN A 209 -5.67 1.93 26.20
C ASN A 209 -5.71 3.44 25.99
N ILE A 210 -6.46 4.14 26.82
CA ILE A 210 -6.42 5.60 26.88
C ILE A 210 -5.21 6.00 27.73
N VAL A 211 -4.13 6.41 27.07
CA VAL A 211 -2.85 6.76 27.71
C VAL A 211 -2.97 8.03 28.53
N ASN A 212 -3.68 9.04 27.98
CA ASN A 212 -3.92 10.31 28.66
C ASN A 212 -5.20 10.99 28.14
N ARG A 213 -5.58 12.10 28.75
CA ARG A 213 -6.74 12.92 28.36
C ARG A 213 -6.36 14.39 28.18
N SER A 214 -5.13 14.66 27.78
CA SER A 214 -4.59 16.02 27.68
C SER A 214 -5.18 16.81 26.52
N LEU A 215 -5.46 16.16 25.39
CA LEU A 215 -6.10 16.77 24.23
C LEU A 215 -7.56 16.31 24.16
N LYS A 216 -8.46 17.15 24.70
CA LYS A 216 -9.90 16.90 24.67
C LYS A 216 -10.54 17.64 23.53
N ILE A 217 -11.28 16.92 22.70
CA ILE A 217 -12.17 17.48 21.68
C ILE A 217 -13.57 16.96 21.98
N ASP A 218 -14.48 17.89 22.28
CA ASP A 218 -15.88 17.57 22.60
C ASP A 218 -16.64 17.27 21.30
N VAL A 219 -17.67 16.42 21.41
CA VAL A 219 -18.55 16.07 20.28
C VAL A 219 -19.99 16.42 20.64
N GLU A 220 -20.65 17.14 19.75
CA GLU A 220 -22.07 17.42 19.80
C GLU A 220 -22.75 16.99 18.51
N VAL A 221 -23.76 16.14 18.61
CA VAL A 221 -24.56 15.72 17.45
C VAL A 221 -25.94 16.38 17.56
N ILE A 222 -26.16 17.44 16.75
CA ILE A 222 -27.44 18.19 16.76
C ILE A 222 -28.52 17.40 16.00
N LYS A 223 -28.12 16.71 14.91
CA LYS A 223 -29.00 15.90 14.06
C LYS A 223 -28.81 14.41 14.34
N SER A 224 -29.24 13.98 15.52
CA SER A 224 -29.07 12.59 15.96
C SER A 224 -29.84 11.58 15.12
N GLU A 225 -30.91 11.99 14.45
CA GLU A 225 -31.67 11.18 13.51
C GLU A 225 -30.88 10.84 12.22
N LEU A 226 -29.95 11.73 11.83
CA LEU A 226 -29.07 11.53 10.66
C LEU A 226 -27.72 10.92 11.02
N ALA A 227 -27.28 11.07 12.27
CA ALA A 227 -26.06 10.48 12.81
C ALA A 227 -26.31 9.90 14.20
N PRO A 228 -26.93 8.72 14.30
CA PRO A 228 -27.35 8.14 15.57
C PRO A 228 -26.18 7.77 16.48
N ARG A 229 -24.99 7.60 15.92
CA ARG A 229 -23.75 7.32 16.66
C ARG A 229 -22.56 8.02 16.01
N TYR A 230 -21.80 8.72 16.83
CA TYR A 230 -20.55 9.36 16.44
C TYR A 230 -19.49 9.11 17.51
N CYS A 231 -18.38 8.52 17.13
CA CYS A 231 -17.26 8.24 18.02
C CYS A 231 -16.03 9.01 17.53
N GLY A 232 -15.19 9.43 18.47
CA GLY A 232 -13.92 10.04 18.13
C GLY A 232 -12.88 9.86 19.24
N ILE A 233 -11.64 9.77 18.86
CA ILE A 233 -10.49 9.78 19.77
C ILE A 233 -9.44 10.76 19.27
N THR A 234 -8.65 11.30 20.21
CA THR A 234 -7.47 12.10 19.88
C THR A 234 -6.22 11.24 20.00
N ILE A 235 -5.32 11.37 19.03
CA ILE A 235 -4.02 10.74 19.04
C ILE A 235 -2.97 11.84 18.92
N SER A 236 -2.09 11.94 19.89
CA SER A 236 -1.05 12.98 19.99
C SER A 236 0.34 12.39 19.80
N ASN A 237 1.31 13.27 19.52
CA ASN A 237 2.72 12.92 19.33
C ASN A 237 2.94 11.93 18.16
N LEU A 238 2.16 12.05 17.11
CA LEU A 238 2.35 11.30 15.89
C LEU A 238 3.31 12.03 14.95
N ILE A 239 3.93 11.26 14.08
CA ILE A 239 4.75 11.77 12.98
C ILE A 239 4.08 11.27 11.69
N VAL A 240 3.68 12.20 10.84
CA VAL A 240 3.16 11.86 9.50
C VAL A 240 4.35 11.54 8.60
N GLN A 241 4.37 10.33 8.08
CA GLN A 241 5.45 9.82 7.24
C GLN A 241 4.92 8.76 6.27
N PRO A 242 5.71 8.31 5.28
CA PRO A 242 5.33 7.19 4.43
C PRO A 242 4.98 5.95 5.26
N SER A 243 3.96 5.23 4.83
CA SER A 243 3.55 3.98 5.47
C SER A 243 4.62 2.90 5.37
N PRO A 244 4.69 1.95 6.30
CA PRO A 244 5.55 0.78 6.17
C PRO A 244 5.12 -0.08 4.97
N ASP A 245 6.04 -0.82 4.40
CA ASP A 245 5.83 -1.52 3.12
C ASP A 245 4.70 -2.55 3.19
N TRP A 246 4.55 -3.27 4.29
CA TRP A 246 3.44 -4.20 4.48
C TRP A 246 2.06 -3.50 4.32
N LEU A 247 1.91 -2.26 4.82
CA LEU A 247 0.66 -1.50 4.71
C LEU A 247 0.46 -0.99 3.28
N LYS A 248 1.53 -0.46 2.66
CA LYS A 248 1.50 -0.04 1.25
C LYS A 248 1.11 -1.21 0.34
N ASN A 249 1.71 -2.38 0.53
CA ASN A 249 1.46 -3.56 -0.31
C ASN A 249 0.02 -4.07 -0.16
N ARG A 250 -0.52 -4.08 1.06
CA ARG A 250 -1.94 -4.39 1.30
C ARG A 250 -2.89 -3.47 0.54
N LEU A 251 -2.65 -2.17 0.59
CA LEU A 251 -3.48 -1.20 -0.11
C LEU A 251 -3.30 -1.28 -1.62
N ARG A 252 -2.06 -1.40 -2.10
CA ARG A 252 -1.76 -1.56 -3.53
C ARG A 252 -2.41 -2.81 -4.12
N SER A 253 -2.43 -3.93 -3.39
CA SER A 253 -3.03 -5.18 -3.88
C SER A 253 -4.51 -5.01 -4.22
N ILE A 254 -5.23 -4.16 -3.51
CA ILE A 254 -6.64 -3.85 -3.78
C ILE A 254 -6.85 -2.59 -4.63
N GLY A 255 -5.77 -2.02 -5.19
CA GLY A 255 -5.81 -0.89 -6.11
C GLY A 255 -5.85 0.48 -5.46
N ILE A 256 -5.50 0.60 -4.19
CA ILE A 256 -5.41 1.88 -3.47
C ILE A 256 -3.98 2.39 -3.50
N THR A 257 -3.82 3.65 -3.91
CA THR A 257 -2.53 4.34 -3.89
C THR A 257 -2.22 4.83 -2.47
N PRO A 258 -1.14 4.36 -1.83
CA PRO A 258 -0.72 4.84 -0.51
C PRO A 258 -0.42 6.34 -0.49
N LYS A 259 -0.69 7.00 0.64
CA LYS A 259 -0.45 8.43 0.85
C LYS A 259 0.53 8.69 1.99
N ASN A 260 0.11 8.38 3.21
CA ASN A 260 0.91 8.48 4.43
C ASN A 260 0.32 7.54 5.49
N ASN A 261 1.08 7.29 6.53
CA ASN A 261 0.73 6.33 7.58
C ASN A 261 -0.64 6.58 8.25
N VAL A 262 -1.10 7.82 8.34
CA VAL A 262 -2.40 8.15 8.95
C VAL A 262 -3.55 7.83 7.99
N VAL A 263 -3.50 8.35 6.77
CA VAL A 263 -4.54 8.12 5.74
C VAL A 263 -4.59 6.65 5.35
N ASP A 264 -3.44 6.01 5.23
CA ASP A 264 -3.37 4.60 4.84
C ASP A 264 -3.91 3.69 5.95
N ALA A 265 -3.69 4.03 7.23
CA ALA A 265 -4.30 3.32 8.35
C ALA A 265 -5.84 3.43 8.34
N THR A 266 -6.40 4.59 8.00
CA THR A 266 -7.87 4.73 7.87
C THR A 266 -8.42 3.91 6.69
N ASN A 267 -7.74 3.91 5.56
CA ASN A 267 -8.09 3.08 4.40
C ASN A 267 -7.95 1.58 4.72
N TYR A 268 -6.90 1.19 5.45
CA TYR A 268 -6.72 -0.19 5.87
C TYR A 268 -7.90 -0.68 6.70
N VAL A 269 -8.31 0.06 7.74
CA VAL A 269 -9.46 -0.30 8.60
C VAL A 269 -10.76 -0.37 7.81
N LEU A 270 -10.98 0.56 6.88
CA LEU A 270 -12.13 0.54 5.97
C LEU A 270 -12.21 -0.78 5.20
N HIS A 271 -11.11 -1.18 4.56
CA HIS A 271 -11.09 -2.40 3.74
C HIS A 271 -10.93 -3.69 4.56
N GLU A 272 -10.42 -3.57 5.77
CA GLU A 272 -10.34 -4.68 6.72
C GLU A 272 -11.69 -5.04 7.32
N LEU A 273 -12.41 -4.05 7.89
CA LEU A 273 -13.60 -4.25 8.72
C LEU A 273 -14.89 -3.67 8.12
N GLY A 274 -14.79 -2.86 7.07
CA GLY A 274 -15.94 -2.17 6.48
C GLY A 274 -16.35 -0.89 7.22
N GLN A 275 -15.53 -0.41 8.17
CA GLN A 275 -15.82 0.81 8.93
C GLN A 275 -15.02 1.99 8.36
N PRO A 276 -15.68 2.97 7.73
CA PRO A 276 -15.03 4.22 7.33
C PRO A 276 -14.49 4.98 8.54
N LEU A 277 -13.29 5.51 8.41
CA LEU A 277 -12.66 6.40 9.39
C LEU A 277 -12.24 7.69 8.69
N HIS A 278 -12.24 8.81 9.44
CA HIS A 278 -11.66 10.06 8.96
C HIS A 278 -10.73 10.67 10.01
N ALA A 279 -9.59 11.20 9.56
CA ALA A 279 -8.60 11.82 10.42
C ALA A 279 -8.55 13.35 10.16
N PHE A 280 -8.92 14.13 11.16
CA PHE A 280 -8.76 15.59 11.14
C PHE A 280 -7.46 15.98 11.85
N ASP A 281 -6.77 16.98 11.32
CA ASP A 281 -5.71 17.66 12.06
C ASP A 281 -6.31 18.37 13.28
N ALA A 282 -5.98 17.90 14.48
CA ALA A 282 -6.57 18.42 15.72
C ALA A 282 -6.32 19.93 15.93
N ALA A 283 -5.19 20.45 15.45
CA ALA A 283 -4.87 21.88 15.55
C ALA A 283 -5.77 22.77 14.67
N LYS A 284 -6.41 22.17 13.66
CA LYS A 284 -7.33 22.86 12.75
C LYS A 284 -8.78 22.89 13.22
N ILE A 285 -9.11 22.16 14.31
CA ILE A 285 -10.45 22.09 14.91
C ILE A 285 -10.63 23.27 15.87
N LYS A 286 -11.39 24.29 15.46
CA LYS A 286 -11.64 25.46 16.28
C LYS A 286 -12.57 25.18 17.46
N GLY A 287 -12.26 25.78 18.59
CA GLY A 287 -13.00 25.60 19.85
C GLY A 287 -12.87 24.21 20.48
N ASN A 288 -11.93 23.36 19.98
CA ASN A 288 -11.76 21.98 20.41
C ASN A 288 -13.09 21.22 20.49
N LYS A 289 -13.93 21.40 19.46
CA LYS A 289 -15.26 20.82 19.44
C LYS A 289 -15.67 20.45 18.02
N ILE A 290 -16.21 19.25 17.88
CA ILE A 290 -16.90 18.77 16.67
C ILE A 290 -18.40 18.95 16.86
N VAL A 291 -19.07 19.49 15.86
CA VAL A 291 -20.53 19.71 15.83
C VAL A 291 -21.08 19.07 14.56
N VAL A 292 -21.88 18.03 14.70
CA VAL A 292 -22.55 17.35 13.58
C VAL A 292 -23.93 17.97 13.36
N LYS A 293 -24.09 18.67 12.24
CA LYS A 293 -25.29 19.47 11.93
C LYS A 293 -25.47 19.69 10.44
N THR A 294 -26.64 20.13 10.01
CA THR A 294 -26.87 20.70 8.69
C THR A 294 -26.52 22.19 8.66
N LEU A 295 -26.29 22.74 7.48
CA LEU A 295 -26.01 24.15 7.26
C LEU A 295 -27.09 24.77 6.33
N PRO A 296 -27.25 26.11 6.31
CA PRO A 296 -28.22 26.77 5.42
C PRO A 296 -27.96 26.43 3.95
N LYS A 297 -29.03 26.24 3.19
CA LYS A 297 -28.97 26.07 1.74
C LYS A 297 -28.18 27.19 1.06
N GLY A 298 -27.31 26.82 0.13
CA GLY A 298 -26.43 27.75 -0.57
C GLY A 298 -25.06 27.99 0.09
N THR A 299 -24.81 27.42 1.29
CA THR A 299 -23.50 27.49 1.93
C THR A 299 -22.43 26.92 0.98
N LYS A 300 -21.32 27.64 0.82
CA LYS A 300 -20.18 27.19 0.00
C LYS A 300 -19.20 26.39 0.85
N PHE A 301 -18.77 25.25 0.29
CA PHE A 301 -17.79 24.37 0.91
C PHE A 301 -16.82 23.83 -0.13
N THR A 302 -15.50 23.94 0.14
CA THR A 302 -14.46 23.42 -0.77
C THR A 302 -13.98 22.06 -0.24
N THR A 303 -14.16 21.03 -1.03
CA THR A 303 -13.77 19.66 -0.73
C THR A 303 -12.29 19.38 -1.02
N LEU A 304 -11.76 18.22 -0.57
CA LEU A 304 -10.35 17.81 -0.72
C LEU A 304 -9.87 17.78 -2.18
N ASP A 305 -10.78 17.59 -3.13
CA ASP A 305 -10.51 17.63 -4.58
C ASP A 305 -10.38 19.05 -5.14
N GLY A 306 -10.47 20.08 -4.28
CA GLY A 306 -10.40 21.49 -4.65
C GLY A 306 -11.69 22.05 -5.27
N VAL A 307 -12.75 21.24 -5.35
CA VAL A 307 -14.03 21.66 -5.96
C VAL A 307 -14.86 22.41 -4.92
N GLN A 308 -15.33 23.62 -5.29
CA GLN A 308 -16.27 24.37 -4.47
C GLN A 308 -17.71 23.86 -4.72
N ARG A 309 -18.30 23.29 -3.70
CA ARG A 309 -19.67 22.77 -3.72
C ARG A 309 -20.65 23.74 -3.08
N THR A 310 -21.90 23.64 -3.45
CA THR A 310 -23.01 24.42 -2.85
C THR A 310 -23.90 23.44 -2.09
N LEU A 311 -23.96 23.60 -0.79
CA LEU A 311 -24.73 22.70 0.09
C LEU A 311 -26.23 22.93 0.01
N ASN A 312 -26.99 21.87 0.22
CA ASN A 312 -28.42 21.91 0.53
C ASN A 312 -28.61 21.96 2.05
N ASP A 313 -29.80 22.25 2.50
CA ASP A 313 -30.17 22.34 3.92
C ASP A 313 -30.34 20.98 4.63
N ASP A 314 -30.35 19.90 3.87
CA ASP A 314 -30.36 18.51 4.33
C ASP A 314 -28.98 17.83 4.28
N ASP A 315 -27.96 18.46 3.69
CA ASP A 315 -26.60 17.93 3.69
C ASP A 315 -26.03 17.92 5.12
N LEU A 316 -25.76 16.72 5.63
CA LEU A 316 -25.16 16.58 6.95
C LEU A 316 -23.67 16.92 6.89
N MET A 317 -23.25 17.80 7.81
CA MET A 317 -21.90 18.30 7.87
C MET A 317 -21.24 18.00 9.22
N ILE A 318 -19.97 17.70 9.20
CA ILE A 318 -19.11 17.72 10.36
C ILE A 318 -18.44 19.09 10.40
N CYS A 319 -18.68 19.83 11.47
CA CYS A 319 -18.20 21.19 11.66
C CYS A 319 -17.34 21.29 12.92
N ASP A 320 -16.56 22.35 13.04
CA ASP A 320 -16.09 22.85 14.32
C ASP A 320 -17.02 23.98 14.82
N THR A 321 -16.56 24.79 15.77
CA THR A 321 -17.37 25.91 16.30
C THR A 321 -17.56 27.06 15.31
N GLU A 322 -16.72 27.14 14.25
CA GLU A 322 -16.68 28.27 13.33
C GLU A 322 -17.03 27.89 11.89
N LYS A 323 -16.65 26.70 11.43
CA LYS A 323 -16.70 26.33 10.00
C LYS A 323 -17.01 24.85 9.77
N PRO A 324 -17.49 24.48 8.57
CA PRO A 324 -17.57 23.09 8.14
C PRO A 324 -16.19 22.50 7.87
N LEU A 325 -16.02 21.22 8.22
CA LEU A 325 -14.78 20.45 8.06
C LEU A 325 -14.93 19.30 7.05
N CYS A 326 -16.14 18.70 6.96
CA CYS A 326 -16.39 17.52 6.12
C CYS A 326 -17.88 17.43 5.77
N ILE A 327 -18.20 16.94 4.57
CA ILE A 327 -19.53 16.43 4.24
C ILE A 327 -19.60 15.02 4.82
N ALA A 328 -20.47 14.82 5.81
CA ALA A 328 -20.52 13.58 6.60
C ALA A 328 -20.73 12.35 5.71
N GLY A 329 -19.85 11.35 5.85
CA GLY A 329 -19.90 10.10 5.09
C GLY A 329 -19.58 10.23 3.59
N VAL A 330 -19.19 11.43 3.11
CA VAL A 330 -18.96 11.68 1.68
C VAL A 330 -17.53 12.13 1.38
N LEU A 331 -17.12 13.33 1.86
CA LEU A 331 -15.82 13.88 1.46
C LEU A 331 -15.34 14.95 2.44
N GLY A 332 -14.07 14.86 2.84
CA GLY A 332 -13.42 15.85 3.69
C GLY A 332 -13.24 17.22 3.03
N GLY A 333 -13.05 18.25 3.84
CA GLY A 333 -12.76 19.60 3.40
C GLY A 333 -11.26 19.83 3.15
N GLN A 334 -10.95 20.73 2.22
CA GLN A 334 -9.59 21.04 1.80
C GLN A 334 -8.66 21.43 2.96
N ASN A 335 -9.19 22.12 3.97
CA ASN A 335 -8.39 22.74 5.03
C ASN A 335 -8.42 22.00 6.38
N SER A 336 -9.06 20.83 6.47
CA SER A 336 -9.22 20.08 7.72
C SER A 336 -8.33 18.84 7.80
N GLY A 337 -7.78 18.41 6.67
CA GLY A 337 -7.01 17.16 6.53
C GLY A 337 -5.62 17.21 7.16
N VAL A 338 -5.07 16.02 7.30
CA VAL A 338 -3.71 15.76 7.79
C VAL A 338 -2.66 16.24 6.77
N THR A 339 -1.57 16.83 7.27
CA THR A 339 -0.40 17.28 6.52
C THR A 339 0.87 16.73 7.16
N GLU A 340 2.02 16.88 6.53
CA GLU A 340 3.33 16.45 7.07
C GLU A 340 3.66 17.11 8.43
N SER A 341 3.15 18.31 8.67
CA SER A 341 3.34 19.05 9.93
C SER A 341 2.35 18.65 11.05
N THR A 342 1.37 17.79 10.75
CA THR A 342 0.38 17.37 11.74
C THR A 342 1.02 16.48 12.79
N SER A 343 0.90 16.86 14.07
CA SER A 343 1.42 16.11 15.22
C SER A 343 0.34 15.51 16.12
N SER A 344 -0.91 15.88 15.89
CA SER A 344 -2.06 15.32 16.62
C SER A 344 -3.29 15.29 15.72
N ILE A 345 -4.05 14.23 15.82
CA ILE A 345 -5.27 14.04 15.04
C ILE A 345 -6.48 13.81 15.95
N PHE A 346 -7.64 14.15 15.43
CA PHE A 346 -8.92 13.63 15.88
C PHE A 346 -9.38 12.58 14.88
N LEU A 347 -9.43 11.33 15.32
CA LEU A 347 -9.87 10.20 14.50
C LEU A 347 -11.34 9.94 14.75
N GLU A 348 -12.13 10.06 13.69
CA GLU A 348 -13.57 9.85 13.64
C GLU A 348 -13.91 8.41 13.26
N SER A 349 -14.97 7.88 13.89
CA SER A 349 -15.69 6.69 13.47
C SER A 349 -17.18 6.93 13.70
N ALA A 350 -17.95 7.05 12.64
CA ALA A 350 -19.36 7.43 12.68
C ALA A 350 -20.24 6.49 11.86
#